data_165b07b9222e2f964a1ad9496d34df0c
#
_entry.id   165b07b9222e2f964a1ad9496d34df0c
#
_cell.length_a   1.000
_cell.length_b   1.000
_cell.length_c   1.000
_cell.angle_alpha   90.00
_cell.angle_beta   90.00
_cell.angle_gamma   90.00
#
_symmetry.space_group_name_H-M   'P 1'
#
loop_
_entity.id
_entity.type
_entity.pdbx_description
1 polymer ?
#
loop_
_entity_poly.entity_id
_entity_poly.type
_entity_poly.pdbx_seq_one_letter_code
_entity_poly.pdbx_strand_id
1 'polypeptide(L)'
;MLFRSHDHGSAGHVNCLSELVEECGGLIDMSKLPIGDKTLSAKEIIANESQERMGLLIKEEAIEHVRKIAERERAPMYVVGETTGDHRFAFQQADGVRPFDLAVEQMFVSSPKTYIIDKTVERHYEMPQYELPKLHEYLTNVLQLEAVACKDWLTNKVDRSVTGKVARQQCQGEIQLPLSDCGVVALDYRGEKGIATSIGHAPQAALADPAAGSILSVSEALTNLVWAPMAEGMDSISLSANWMWPCRSQEGEDARLYTAVKALSDFCCALQINVPTGKDSLSMTQKYPN
;
A
#
# COMPACT_ATOMS: atom_id res chain seq x y z
N MET A 1 -25.61 7.35 7.35
CA MET A 1 -24.46 7.96 6.95
C MET A 1 -24.39 8.09 5.54
N LEU A 2 -24.12 8.98 4.68
CA LEU A 2 -23.27 8.18 4.12
C LEU A 2 -22.31 8.90 3.28
N PHE A 3 -21.13 8.81 3.73
CA PHE A 3 -19.95 9.14 2.99
C PHE A 3 -19.15 7.85 2.81
N ARG A 4 -18.93 7.44 1.57
CA ARG A 4 -17.96 6.42 1.19
C ARG A 4 -16.96 7.06 0.22
N SER A 5 -15.72 6.70 0.29
CA SER A 5 -14.67 7.13 -0.62
C SER A 5 -13.80 5.96 -1.04
N HIS A 6 -13.35 6.00 -2.28
CA HIS A 6 -12.42 5.02 -2.84
C HIS A 6 -11.45 5.75 -3.76
N ASP A 7 -10.18 5.36 -3.78
CA ASP A 7 -9.21 5.93 -4.71
C ASP A 7 -9.30 5.29 -6.11
N HIS A 8 -8.86 6.01 -7.10
CA HIS A 8 -8.75 5.49 -8.46
C HIS A 8 -7.40 4.79 -8.64
N GLY A 9 -7.39 3.48 -8.46
CA GLY A 9 -6.24 2.63 -8.71
C GLY A 9 -6.44 1.75 -9.94
N SER A 10 -6.12 0.48 -9.79
CA SER A 10 -6.23 -0.55 -10.82
C SER A 10 -7.64 -0.61 -11.43
N ALA A 11 -7.70 -0.76 -12.75
CA ALA A 11 -8.92 -0.73 -13.56
C ALA A 11 -9.72 0.59 -13.50
N GLY A 12 -9.16 1.66 -12.95
CA GLY A 12 -9.67 3.02 -13.09
C GLY A 12 -11.08 3.26 -12.58
N HIS A 13 -11.89 3.96 -13.39
CA HIS A 13 -13.26 4.34 -13.01
C HIS A 13 -14.17 3.14 -12.75
N VAL A 14 -14.01 2.05 -13.48
CA VAL A 14 -14.90 0.89 -13.32
C VAL A 14 -14.73 0.25 -11.94
N ASN A 15 -13.52 0.09 -11.47
CA ASN A 15 -13.29 -0.48 -10.15
C ASN A 15 -13.71 0.48 -9.04
N CYS A 16 -13.14 1.67 -9.03
CA CYS A 16 -13.40 2.66 -8.00
C CYS A 16 -14.89 2.95 -7.80
N LEU A 17 -15.63 3.23 -8.89
CA LEU A 17 -17.02 3.66 -8.78
C LEU A 17 -17.97 2.48 -8.54
N SER A 18 -17.67 1.28 -9.04
CA SER A 18 -18.50 0.11 -8.77
C SER A 18 -18.44 -0.33 -7.31
N GLU A 19 -17.26 -0.30 -6.68
CA GLU A 19 -17.12 -0.64 -5.27
C GLU A 19 -17.90 0.34 -4.36
N LEU A 20 -17.98 1.61 -4.74
CA LEU A 20 -18.77 2.59 -3.99
C LEU A 20 -20.27 2.28 -3.97
N VAL A 21 -20.80 1.68 -5.05
CA VAL A 21 -22.23 1.40 -5.24
C VAL A 21 -22.57 -0.09 -5.20
N GLU A 22 -21.67 -0.93 -4.70
CA GLU A 22 -21.81 -2.39 -4.62
C GLU A 22 -23.15 -2.83 -4.03
N GLU A 23 -23.67 -2.11 -3.04
CA GLU A 23 -24.92 -2.47 -2.35
C GLU A 23 -26.20 -2.02 -3.10
N CYS A 24 -26.10 -1.15 -4.08
CA CYS A 24 -27.31 -0.53 -4.65
C CYS A 24 -27.29 -0.39 -6.18
N GLY A 25 -26.12 -0.45 -6.80
CA GLY A 25 -25.97 -0.11 -8.20
C GLY A 25 -25.88 1.39 -8.47
N GLY A 26 -25.47 1.75 -9.68
CA GLY A 26 -25.28 3.14 -10.06
C GLY A 26 -25.16 3.34 -11.57
N LEU A 27 -25.46 4.55 -12.00
CA LEU A 27 -25.37 4.99 -13.40
C LEU A 27 -24.37 6.15 -13.49
N ILE A 28 -23.34 5.96 -14.28
CA ILE A 28 -22.28 6.95 -14.55
C ILE A 28 -22.50 7.57 -15.92
N ASP A 29 -22.64 8.88 -15.96
CA ASP A 29 -22.71 9.68 -17.19
C ASP A 29 -21.29 9.97 -17.68
N MET A 30 -20.87 9.29 -18.73
CA MET A 30 -19.53 9.42 -19.29
C MET A 30 -19.23 10.82 -19.82
N SER A 31 -20.23 11.59 -20.18
CA SER A 31 -20.06 12.96 -20.66
C SER A 31 -19.58 13.92 -19.57
N LYS A 32 -19.78 13.54 -18.30
CA LYS A 32 -19.36 14.30 -17.11
C LYS A 32 -18.01 13.91 -16.57
N LEU A 33 -17.41 12.84 -17.10
CA LEU A 33 -16.06 12.44 -16.70
C LEU A 33 -15.00 13.42 -17.23
N PRO A 34 -14.04 13.86 -16.41
CA PRO A 34 -12.97 14.72 -16.87
C PRO A 34 -11.96 13.93 -17.72
N ILE A 35 -12.02 14.11 -19.03
CA ILE A 35 -11.20 13.38 -20.00
C ILE A 35 -10.17 14.35 -20.60
N GLY A 36 -8.88 14.05 -20.40
CA GLY A 36 -7.78 14.84 -20.96
C GLY A 36 -7.56 14.57 -22.45
N ASP A 37 -7.58 13.30 -22.86
CA ASP A 37 -7.42 12.87 -24.24
C ASP A 37 -8.77 12.45 -24.82
N LYS A 38 -9.26 13.24 -25.76
CA LYS A 38 -10.54 13.03 -26.44
C LYS A 38 -10.52 11.94 -27.49
N THR A 39 -9.36 11.35 -27.78
CA THR A 39 -9.21 10.26 -28.76
C THR A 39 -9.45 8.90 -28.15
N LEU A 40 -9.53 8.82 -26.80
CA LEU A 40 -9.78 7.57 -26.08
C LEU A 40 -11.17 7.00 -26.39
N SER A 41 -11.20 5.70 -26.62
CA SER A 41 -12.45 4.94 -26.73
C SER A 41 -13.16 4.86 -25.37
N ALA A 42 -14.46 4.54 -25.38
CA ALA A 42 -15.22 4.33 -24.15
C ALA A 42 -14.58 3.28 -23.22
N LYS A 43 -14.03 2.19 -23.78
CA LYS A 43 -13.33 1.15 -23.02
C LYS A 43 -12.10 1.70 -22.30
N GLU A 44 -11.30 2.48 -23.01
CA GLU A 44 -10.09 3.08 -22.44
C GLU A 44 -10.44 4.11 -21.34
N ILE A 45 -11.46 4.91 -21.54
CA ILE A 45 -11.93 5.86 -20.53
C ILE A 45 -12.39 5.15 -19.26
N ILE A 46 -13.18 4.09 -19.38
CA ILE A 46 -13.74 3.33 -18.25
C ILE A 46 -12.63 2.67 -17.43
N ALA A 47 -11.61 2.12 -18.08
CA ALA A 47 -10.54 1.36 -17.43
C ALA A 47 -9.26 2.17 -17.19
N ASN A 48 -9.23 3.47 -17.53
CA ASN A 48 -8.03 4.30 -17.38
C ASN A 48 -7.68 4.52 -15.90
N GLU A 49 -6.50 4.10 -15.51
CA GLU A 49 -5.93 4.33 -14.19
C GLU A 49 -5.49 5.80 -14.01
N SER A 50 -6.43 6.71 -14.07
CA SER A 50 -6.17 8.12 -13.79
C SER A 50 -5.94 8.32 -12.29
N GLN A 51 -4.73 8.09 -11.84
CA GLN A 51 -4.34 8.16 -10.43
C GLN A 51 -4.49 9.56 -9.84
N GLU A 52 -4.30 9.68 -8.52
CA GLU A 52 -4.50 10.92 -7.75
C GLU A 52 -5.93 11.46 -7.85
N ARG A 53 -6.91 10.56 -7.96
CA ARG A 53 -8.34 10.84 -7.94
C ARG A 53 -9.04 10.04 -6.87
N MET A 54 -10.10 10.61 -6.32
CA MET A 54 -10.98 9.95 -5.36
C MET A 54 -12.39 9.88 -5.90
N GLY A 55 -12.99 8.70 -5.85
CA GLY A 55 -14.43 8.53 -5.98
C GLY A 55 -15.11 8.80 -4.64
N LEU A 56 -16.25 9.49 -4.66
CA LEU A 56 -17.05 9.81 -3.48
C LEU A 56 -18.50 9.42 -3.70
N LEU A 57 -19.10 8.76 -2.72
CA LEU A 57 -20.54 8.56 -2.63
C LEU A 57 -21.05 9.41 -1.48
N ILE A 58 -21.80 10.46 -1.79
CA ILE A 58 -22.32 11.44 -0.82
C ILE A 58 -23.79 11.70 -1.06
N LYS A 59 -24.47 12.20 -0.06
CA LYS A 59 -25.85 12.65 -0.21
C LYS A 59 -25.93 13.94 -1.05
N GLU A 60 -27.06 14.10 -1.77
CA GLU A 60 -27.31 15.27 -2.61
C GLU A 60 -27.17 16.58 -1.83
N GLU A 61 -27.71 16.63 -0.60
CA GLU A 61 -27.66 17.84 0.24
C GLU A 61 -26.20 18.24 0.62
N ALA A 62 -25.25 17.30 0.57
CA ALA A 62 -23.86 17.54 0.90
C ALA A 62 -23.01 18.02 -0.30
N ILE A 63 -23.52 17.92 -1.53
CA ILE A 63 -22.76 18.23 -2.76
C ILE A 63 -22.20 19.64 -2.72
N GLU A 64 -23.04 20.65 -2.43
CA GLU A 64 -22.59 22.05 -2.43
C GLU A 64 -21.61 22.37 -1.30
N HIS A 65 -21.73 21.69 -0.17
CA HIS A 65 -20.76 21.82 0.91
C HIS A 65 -19.39 21.27 0.52
N VAL A 66 -19.35 20.05 -0.04
CA VAL A 66 -18.11 19.40 -0.51
C VAL A 66 -17.52 20.17 -1.68
N ARG A 67 -18.33 20.70 -2.60
CA ARG A 67 -17.87 21.56 -3.71
C ARG A 67 -17.11 22.78 -3.22
N LYS A 68 -17.63 23.49 -2.21
CA LYS A 68 -16.95 24.66 -1.62
C LYS A 68 -15.60 24.29 -0.99
N ILE A 69 -15.52 23.12 -0.38
CA ILE A 69 -14.24 22.62 0.17
C ILE A 69 -13.29 22.33 -0.98
N ALA A 70 -13.74 21.61 -2.00
CA ALA A 70 -12.94 21.25 -3.17
C ALA A 70 -12.39 22.52 -3.88
N GLU A 71 -13.22 23.53 -4.07
CA GLU A 71 -12.80 24.82 -4.63
C GLU A 71 -11.75 25.53 -3.77
N ARG A 72 -11.94 25.55 -2.44
CA ARG A 72 -10.97 26.12 -1.51
C ARG A 72 -9.62 25.43 -1.60
N GLU A 73 -9.63 24.10 -1.70
CA GLU A 73 -8.42 23.27 -1.78
C GLU A 73 -7.87 23.16 -3.22
N ARG A 74 -8.51 23.83 -4.21
CA ARG A 74 -8.15 23.72 -5.64
C ARG A 74 -8.19 22.30 -6.19
N ALA A 75 -9.05 21.46 -5.65
CA ALA A 75 -9.29 20.09 -6.08
C ALA A 75 -10.54 20.05 -6.99
N PRO A 76 -10.40 19.84 -8.31
CA PRO A 76 -11.56 19.78 -9.21
C PRO A 76 -12.53 18.67 -8.79
N MET A 77 -13.84 19.00 -8.71
CA MET A 77 -14.89 18.08 -8.34
C MET A 77 -15.95 17.97 -9.44
N TYR A 78 -16.35 16.75 -9.76
CA TYR A 78 -17.33 16.44 -10.80
C TYR A 78 -18.40 15.51 -10.24
N VAL A 79 -19.66 15.83 -10.47
CA VAL A 79 -20.79 14.93 -10.17
C VAL A 79 -21.06 14.10 -11.42
N VAL A 80 -20.58 12.87 -11.42
CA VAL A 80 -20.50 12.02 -12.61
C VAL A 80 -21.63 10.98 -12.71
N GLY A 81 -22.40 10.78 -11.66
CA GLY A 81 -23.46 9.77 -11.66
C GLY A 81 -24.29 9.78 -10.39
N GLU A 82 -25.16 8.79 -10.29
CA GLU A 82 -26.08 8.60 -9.18
C GLU A 82 -26.29 7.13 -8.87
N THR A 83 -26.75 6.84 -7.66
CA THR A 83 -27.17 5.48 -7.27
C THR A 83 -28.54 5.19 -7.83
N THR A 84 -28.77 3.97 -8.34
CA THR A 84 -30.03 3.61 -9.00
C THR A 84 -30.94 2.73 -8.15
N GLY A 85 -30.38 1.97 -7.22
CA GLY A 85 -31.13 1.01 -6.40
C GLY A 85 -31.58 -0.25 -7.15
N ASP A 86 -31.17 -0.43 -8.41
CA ASP A 86 -31.54 -1.56 -9.26
C ASP A 86 -30.50 -2.69 -9.29
N HIS A 87 -29.45 -2.55 -8.47
CA HIS A 87 -28.30 -3.48 -8.41
C HIS A 87 -27.60 -3.69 -9.75
N ARG A 88 -27.61 -2.66 -10.62
CA ARG A 88 -26.83 -2.65 -11.86
C ARG A 88 -25.82 -1.51 -11.82
N PHE A 89 -24.66 -1.74 -12.38
CA PHE A 89 -23.65 -0.70 -12.56
C PHE A 89 -23.41 -0.48 -14.04
N ALA A 90 -23.61 0.77 -14.49
CA ALA A 90 -23.53 1.10 -15.90
C ALA A 90 -22.79 2.42 -16.15
N PHE A 91 -22.09 2.48 -17.28
CA PHE A 91 -21.60 3.71 -17.90
C PHE A 91 -22.46 4.03 -19.10
N GLN A 92 -22.94 5.27 -19.21
CA GLN A 92 -23.78 5.71 -20.32
C GLN A 92 -23.13 6.88 -21.06
N GLN A 93 -23.09 6.78 -22.38
CA GLN A 93 -22.66 7.86 -23.27
C GLN A 93 -23.80 8.87 -23.50
N ALA A 94 -23.46 10.04 -24.05
CA ALA A 94 -24.43 11.09 -24.33
C ALA A 94 -25.55 10.70 -25.32
N ASP A 95 -25.29 9.74 -26.19
CA ASP A 95 -26.24 9.15 -27.12
C ASP A 95 -27.13 8.05 -26.52
N GLY A 96 -26.95 7.77 -25.21
CA GLY A 96 -27.69 6.75 -24.51
C GLY A 96 -27.10 5.33 -24.60
N VAL A 97 -26.06 5.13 -25.40
CA VAL A 97 -25.37 3.84 -25.48
C VAL A 97 -24.67 3.54 -24.15
N ARG A 98 -24.78 2.30 -23.71
CA ARG A 98 -24.13 1.80 -22.49
C ARG A 98 -23.01 0.82 -22.86
N PRO A 99 -21.78 1.29 -22.98
CA PRO A 99 -20.62 0.43 -23.28
C PRO A 99 -20.28 -0.54 -22.15
N PHE A 100 -20.76 -0.27 -20.95
CA PHE A 100 -20.67 -1.14 -19.79
C PHE A 100 -22.01 -1.10 -19.04
N ASP A 101 -22.62 -2.27 -18.80
CA ASP A 101 -23.87 -2.42 -18.06
C ASP A 101 -23.98 -3.85 -17.53
N LEU A 102 -23.61 -4.04 -16.27
CA LEU A 102 -23.59 -5.35 -15.61
C LEU A 102 -24.39 -5.32 -14.31
N ALA A 103 -24.97 -6.44 -13.94
CA ALA A 103 -25.47 -6.62 -12.59
C ALA A 103 -24.32 -6.60 -11.60
N VAL A 104 -24.47 -5.89 -10.51
CA VAL A 104 -23.46 -5.79 -9.43
C VAL A 104 -23.05 -7.17 -8.94
N GLU A 105 -24.01 -8.09 -8.84
CA GLU A 105 -23.77 -9.47 -8.46
C GLU A 105 -22.79 -10.18 -9.41
N GLN A 106 -22.78 -9.86 -10.70
CA GLN A 106 -21.84 -10.44 -11.67
C GLN A 106 -20.43 -9.87 -11.53
N MET A 107 -20.29 -8.69 -10.98
CA MET A 107 -19.01 -8.03 -10.75
C MET A 107 -18.35 -8.48 -9.44
N PHE A 108 -19.14 -8.64 -8.40
CA PHE A 108 -18.69 -8.95 -7.03
C PHE A 108 -19.05 -10.36 -6.57
N VAL A 109 -19.28 -11.29 -7.50
CA VAL A 109 -19.47 -12.69 -7.16
C VAL A 109 -18.27 -13.19 -6.37
N SER A 110 -18.52 -13.83 -5.25
CA SER A 110 -17.47 -14.55 -4.54
C SER A 110 -16.84 -15.56 -5.50
N SER A 111 -15.58 -15.37 -5.82
CA SER A 111 -14.82 -16.34 -6.61
C SER A 111 -15.00 -17.74 -6.02
N PRO A 112 -15.10 -18.79 -6.86
CA PRO A 112 -15.11 -20.16 -6.35
C PRO A 112 -13.94 -20.31 -5.37
N LYS A 113 -14.17 -21.05 -4.27
CA LYS A 113 -13.10 -21.27 -3.28
C LYS A 113 -11.86 -21.78 -3.98
N THR A 114 -10.80 -21.02 -3.90
CA THR A 114 -9.49 -21.43 -4.39
C THR A 114 -8.80 -22.24 -3.31
N TYR A 115 -8.46 -23.48 -3.63
CA TYR A 115 -7.65 -24.32 -2.76
C TYR A 115 -6.20 -24.23 -3.22
N ILE A 116 -5.35 -23.69 -2.35
CA ILE A 116 -3.90 -23.67 -2.58
C ILE A 116 -3.35 -24.91 -1.86
N ILE A 117 -2.88 -25.87 -2.66
CA ILE A 117 -2.28 -27.10 -2.16
C ILE A 117 -0.80 -27.04 -2.51
N ASP A 118 0.02 -26.88 -1.49
CA ASP A 118 1.46 -26.82 -1.63
C ASP A 118 2.12 -27.63 -0.51
N LYS A 119 3.39 -27.90 -0.64
CA LYS A 119 4.18 -28.64 0.34
C LYS A 119 5.38 -27.84 0.79
N THR A 120 5.77 -28.03 2.03
CA THR A 120 7.02 -27.48 2.54
C THR A 120 8.20 -28.08 1.80
N VAL A 121 9.03 -27.23 1.25
CA VAL A 121 10.31 -27.60 0.65
C VAL A 121 11.42 -27.13 1.60
N GLU A 122 12.18 -28.07 2.14
CA GLU A 122 13.36 -27.75 2.95
C GLU A 122 14.46 -27.16 2.08
N ARG A 123 14.99 -26.03 2.48
CA ARG A 123 16.14 -25.38 1.84
C ARG A 123 17.31 -25.43 2.78
N HIS A 124 18.40 -25.96 2.29
CA HIS A 124 19.66 -25.99 3.03
C HIS A 124 20.59 -24.92 2.49
N TYR A 125 21.11 -24.12 3.38
CA TYR A 125 22.12 -23.12 3.06
C TYR A 125 23.43 -23.50 3.70
N GLU A 126 24.51 -23.44 2.93
CA GLU A 126 25.85 -23.65 3.46
C GLU A 126 26.19 -22.52 4.44
N MET A 127 26.80 -22.92 5.56
CA MET A 127 27.30 -21.93 6.53
C MET A 127 28.48 -21.17 5.92
N PRO A 128 28.47 -19.83 5.95
CA PRO A 128 29.59 -19.06 5.41
C PRO A 128 30.87 -19.36 6.16
N GLN A 129 31.95 -19.50 5.41
CA GLN A 129 33.29 -19.72 5.93
C GLN A 129 34.04 -18.38 5.96
N TYR A 130 34.61 -18.04 7.10
CA TYR A 130 35.33 -16.78 7.28
C TYR A 130 36.79 -17.01 7.62
N GLU A 131 37.68 -16.29 6.95
CA GLU A 131 39.09 -16.24 7.23
C GLU A 131 39.46 -14.94 7.94
N LEU A 132 39.88 -15.00 9.19
CA LEU A 132 40.20 -13.79 9.99
C LEU A 132 41.14 -12.80 9.29
N PRO A 133 42.20 -13.23 8.55
CA PRO A 133 43.08 -12.31 7.81
C PRO A 133 42.34 -11.47 6.75
N LYS A 134 41.20 -11.95 6.27
CA LYS A 134 40.38 -11.26 5.26
C LYS A 134 39.27 -10.35 5.83
N LEU A 135 39.25 -10.12 7.13
CA LEU A 135 38.19 -9.31 7.78
C LEU A 135 38.00 -7.93 7.13
N HIS A 136 39.11 -7.28 6.77
CA HIS A 136 39.04 -5.97 6.10
C HIS A 136 38.39 -6.05 4.71
N GLU A 137 38.67 -7.11 3.95
CA GLU A 137 38.04 -7.36 2.66
C GLU A 137 36.53 -7.61 2.81
N TYR A 138 36.14 -8.45 3.78
CA TYR A 138 34.71 -8.70 4.08
C TYR A 138 34.00 -7.43 4.49
N LEU A 139 34.60 -6.61 5.35
CA LEU A 139 34.02 -5.31 5.73
C LEU A 139 33.83 -4.40 4.52
N THR A 140 34.84 -4.30 3.66
CA THR A 140 34.79 -3.49 2.44
C THR A 140 33.67 -3.98 1.51
N ASN A 141 33.57 -5.29 1.32
CA ASN A 141 32.53 -5.89 0.49
C ASN A 141 31.11 -5.60 1.03
N VAL A 142 30.92 -5.74 2.36
CA VAL A 142 29.63 -5.42 3.00
C VAL A 142 29.26 -3.93 2.82
N LEU A 143 30.22 -3.03 3.02
CA LEU A 143 29.98 -1.58 2.85
C LEU A 143 29.68 -1.17 1.40
N GLN A 144 30.02 -2.01 0.42
CA GLN A 144 29.73 -1.78 -1.00
C GLN A 144 28.41 -2.45 -1.47
N LEU A 145 27.77 -3.26 -0.64
CA LEU A 145 26.46 -3.83 -1.00
C LEU A 145 25.47 -2.72 -1.25
N GLU A 146 24.62 -2.87 -2.27
CA GLU A 146 23.58 -1.89 -2.61
C GLU A 146 22.69 -1.55 -1.41
N ALA A 147 22.31 -2.54 -0.61
CA ALA A 147 21.50 -2.35 0.59
C ALA A 147 22.19 -1.56 1.71
N VAL A 148 23.53 -1.49 1.73
CA VAL A 148 24.34 -0.91 2.82
C VAL A 148 25.01 0.39 2.39
N ALA A 149 25.41 0.49 1.12
CA ALA A 149 26.17 1.64 0.60
C ALA A 149 25.42 2.96 0.76
N CYS A 150 26.18 4.04 0.97
CA CYS A 150 25.67 5.38 1.14
C CYS A 150 24.81 5.82 -0.07
N LYS A 151 23.65 6.39 0.19
CA LYS A 151 22.69 6.88 -0.81
C LYS A 151 22.37 8.38 -0.63
N ASP A 152 23.31 9.17 -0.16
CA ASP A 152 23.11 10.60 0.10
C ASP A 152 22.53 11.35 -1.10
N TRP A 153 22.95 10.96 -2.30
CA TRP A 153 22.45 11.52 -3.54
C TRP A 153 20.93 11.34 -3.73
N LEU A 154 20.36 10.32 -3.11
CA LEU A 154 18.92 10.05 -3.10
C LEU A 154 18.27 10.57 -1.80
N THR A 155 18.73 10.09 -0.65
CA THR A 155 18.10 10.36 0.65
C THR A 155 18.09 11.82 1.05
N ASN A 156 19.04 12.62 0.55
CA ASN A 156 19.12 14.06 0.83
C ASN A 156 18.31 14.94 -0.13
N LYS A 157 17.69 14.37 -1.15
CA LYS A 157 16.98 15.12 -2.18
C LYS A 157 15.52 14.77 -2.35
N VAL A 158 15.14 13.50 -2.12
CA VAL A 158 13.82 12.96 -2.42
C VAL A 158 13.04 12.74 -1.14
N ASP A 159 11.77 13.13 -1.13
CA ASP A 159 10.79 12.89 -0.07
C ASP A 159 11.23 13.26 1.34
N ARG A 160 12.09 14.24 1.42
CA ARG A 160 12.76 14.62 2.66
C ARG A 160 11.83 15.35 3.65
N SER A 161 10.90 16.12 3.14
CA SER A 161 10.03 17.01 3.94
C SER A 161 8.63 17.04 3.36
N VAL A 162 7.99 15.86 3.31
CA VAL A 162 6.62 15.72 2.82
C VAL A 162 5.64 16.28 3.85
N THR A 163 4.61 16.99 3.39
CA THR A 163 3.49 17.57 4.15
C THR A 163 3.74 18.88 4.90
N GLY A 164 4.97 19.33 5.07
CA GLY A 164 5.28 20.62 5.74
C GLY A 164 5.11 20.65 7.26
N LYS A 165 4.57 19.61 7.90
CA LYS A 165 4.47 19.48 9.37
C LYS A 165 5.43 18.43 9.92
N VAL A 166 6.55 18.24 9.25
CA VAL A 166 7.57 17.27 9.65
C VAL A 166 8.24 17.72 10.94
N ALA A 167 8.10 16.91 11.99
CA ALA A 167 8.77 17.14 13.28
C ALA A 167 10.11 16.38 13.35
N ARG A 168 10.22 15.23 12.67
CA ARG A 168 11.44 14.45 12.54
C ARG A 168 11.52 13.80 11.16
N GLN A 169 12.65 13.95 10.50
CA GLN A 169 12.92 13.42 9.16
C GLN A 169 14.12 12.45 9.19
N GLN A 170 14.43 11.83 8.05
CA GLN A 170 15.54 10.89 7.93
C GLN A 170 16.92 11.48 8.20
N CYS A 171 17.17 12.73 7.81
CA CYS A 171 18.44 13.40 8.04
C CYS A 171 18.41 14.19 9.35
N GLN A 172 19.40 13.97 10.20
CA GLN A 172 19.48 14.53 11.56
C GLN A 172 20.86 15.12 11.86
N GLY A 173 20.88 16.04 12.85
CA GLY A 173 22.09 16.67 13.37
C GLY A 173 22.73 17.68 12.43
N GLU A 174 23.87 18.22 12.84
CA GLU A 174 24.60 19.25 12.06
C GLU A 174 25.14 18.75 10.72
N ILE A 175 25.53 17.47 10.68
CA ILE A 175 26.11 16.84 9.47
C ILE A 175 25.01 16.36 8.51
N GLN A 176 23.74 16.34 8.93
CA GLN A 176 22.60 15.90 8.13
C GLN A 176 22.76 14.47 7.58
N LEU A 177 23.23 13.56 8.42
CA LEU A 177 23.31 12.13 8.08
C LEU A 177 21.92 11.47 8.08
N PRO A 178 21.66 10.55 7.15
CA PRO A 178 20.40 9.83 7.06
C PRO A 178 20.34 8.67 8.08
N LEU A 179 20.36 9.00 9.36
CA LEU A 179 20.45 8.06 10.49
C LEU A 179 19.11 7.86 11.21
N SER A 180 18.04 8.54 10.79
CA SER A 180 16.76 8.43 11.47
C SER A 180 15.87 7.40 10.79
N ASP A 181 15.59 6.32 11.49
CA ASP A 181 14.75 5.22 11.02
C ASP A 181 13.27 5.41 11.39
N CYS A 182 12.93 6.56 11.96
CA CYS A 182 11.58 6.95 12.33
C CYS A 182 11.26 8.36 11.85
N GLY A 183 10.21 8.50 11.04
CA GLY A 183 9.65 9.79 10.65
C GLY A 183 8.56 10.21 11.62
N VAL A 184 8.48 11.51 11.95
CA VAL A 184 7.40 12.05 12.78
C VAL A 184 6.78 13.26 12.11
N VAL A 185 5.44 13.24 12.01
CA VAL A 185 4.62 14.33 11.49
C VAL A 185 3.75 14.89 12.60
N ALA A 186 3.79 16.20 12.81
CA ALA A 186 2.93 16.87 13.78
C ALA A 186 1.48 16.91 13.27
N LEU A 187 0.51 16.79 14.17
CA LEU A 187 -0.91 16.88 13.80
C LEU A 187 -1.32 18.32 13.46
N ASP A 188 -0.70 19.29 14.10
CA ASP A 188 -0.96 20.72 13.87
C ASP A 188 0.32 21.55 14.08
N TYR A 189 0.23 22.88 13.93
CA TYR A 189 1.36 23.79 14.09
C TYR A 189 1.55 24.35 15.50
N ARG A 190 0.75 23.98 16.48
CA ARG A 190 0.73 24.57 17.82
C ARG A 190 0.77 23.53 18.94
N GLY A 191 0.28 22.33 18.67
CA GLY A 191 0.21 21.22 19.61
C GLY A 191 1.54 20.44 19.70
N GLU A 192 1.57 19.52 20.64
CA GLU A 192 2.71 18.62 20.90
C GLU A 192 2.42 17.17 20.46
N LYS A 193 1.29 16.95 19.75
CA LYS A 193 0.90 15.62 19.28
C LYS A 193 1.36 15.39 17.83
N GLY A 194 1.76 14.16 17.54
CA GLY A 194 2.19 13.74 16.23
C GLY A 194 1.89 12.28 15.94
N ILE A 195 2.23 11.86 14.75
CA ILE A 195 2.22 10.47 14.33
C ILE A 195 3.65 10.08 13.96
N ALA A 196 4.16 9.03 14.57
CA ALA A 196 5.45 8.44 14.25
C ALA A 196 5.26 7.25 13.32
N THR A 197 6.12 7.12 12.32
CA THR A 197 6.13 6.00 11.36
C THR A 197 7.53 5.44 11.21
N SER A 198 7.65 4.12 11.27
CA SER A 198 8.88 3.38 11.01
C SER A 198 8.62 2.20 10.08
N ILE A 199 9.68 1.67 9.51
CA ILE A 199 9.64 0.51 8.62
C ILE A 199 10.53 -0.59 9.18
N GLY A 200 10.09 -1.84 9.02
CA GLY A 200 10.90 -3.02 9.26
C GLY A 200 10.89 -3.92 8.04
N HIS A 201 12.04 -4.51 7.71
CA HIS A 201 12.26 -5.17 6.45
C HIS A 201 13.39 -6.22 6.56
N ALA A 202 13.09 -7.49 6.39
CA ALA A 202 14.06 -8.57 6.56
C ALA A 202 13.99 -9.64 5.45
N PRO A 203 14.11 -9.29 4.15
CA PRO A 203 13.93 -10.23 3.06
C PRO A 203 15.02 -11.32 3.03
N GLN A 204 16.26 -11.01 3.37
CA GLN A 204 17.36 -11.98 3.40
C GLN A 204 17.11 -13.06 4.45
N ALA A 205 16.68 -12.68 5.65
CA ALA A 205 16.29 -13.63 6.68
C ALA A 205 15.08 -14.48 6.25
N ALA A 206 14.09 -13.86 5.58
CA ALA A 206 12.91 -14.56 5.07
C ALA A 206 13.26 -15.58 3.95
N LEU A 207 14.29 -15.35 3.16
CA LEU A 207 14.78 -16.35 2.20
C LEU A 207 15.29 -17.61 2.91
N ALA A 208 16.00 -17.45 4.01
CA ALA A 208 16.49 -18.58 4.81
C ALA A 208 15.37 -19.23 5.63
N ASP A 209 14.64 -18.43 6.39
CA ASP A 209 13.53 -18.86 7.25
C ASP A 209 12.39 -17.84 7.19
N PRO A 210 11.24 -18.20 6.60
CA PRO A 210 10.12 -17.28 6.43
C PRO A 210 9.50 -16.83 7.76
N ALA A 211 9.49 -17.68 8.79
CA ALA A 211 8.99 -17.32 10.11
C ALA A 211 9.91 -16.32 10.81
N ALA A 212 11.22 -16.61 10.82
CA ALA A 212 12.22 -15.72 11.39
C ALA A 212 12.24 -14.36 10.67
N GLY A 213 12.18 -14.33 9.34
CA GLY A 213 12.14 -13.10 8.57
C GLY A 213 10.94 -12.23 8.88
N SER A 214 9.76 -12.81 9.07
CA SER A 214 8.55 -12.09 9.45
C SER A 214 8.66 -11.47 10.84
N ILE A 215 9.14 -12.23 11.82
CA ILE A 215 9.35 -11.73 13.18
C ILE A 215 10.42 -10.62 13.20
N LEU A 216 11.50 -10.80 12.45
CA LEU A 216 12.56 -9.80 12.36
C LEU A 216 12.07 -8.50 11.72
N SER A 217 11.22 -8.57 10.68
CA SER A 217 10.63 -7.37 10.06
C SER A 217 9.79 -6.57 11.07
N VAL A 218 8.95 -7.23 11.85
CA VAL A 218 8.18 -6.57 12.91
C VAL A 218 9.11 -6.01 14.00
N SER A 219 10.10 -6.79 14.42
CA SER A 219 11.05 -6.38 15.46
C SER A 219 11.85 -5.15 15.04
N GLU A 220 12.29 -5.09 13.78
CA GLU A 220 12.99 -3.92 13.24
C GLU A 220 12.08 -2.68 13.24
N ALA A 221 10.84 -2.80 12.76
CA ALA A 221 9.90 -1.69 12.81
C ALA A 221 9.69 -1.15 14.24
N LEU A 222 9.55 -2.04 15.21
CA LEU A 222 9.36 -1.67 16.60
C LEU A 222 10.62 -1.03 17.22
N THR A 223 11.80 -1.57 16.93
CA THR A 223 13.06 -0.99 17.45
C THR A 223 13.38 0.36 16.81
N ASN A 224 13.01 0.57 15.55
CA ASN A 224 13.12 1.88 14.91
C ASN A 224 12.15 2.91 15.51
N LEU A 225 10.99 2.45 16.00
CA LEU A 225 9.96 3.31 16.60
C LEU A 225 10.23 3.66 18.07
N VAL A 226 11.01 2.88 18.79
CA VAL A 226 11.18 2.97 20.24
C VAL A 226 11.66 4.34 20.75
N TRP A 227 12.28 5.14 19.90
CA TRP A 227 12.77 6.49 20.20
C TRP A 227 11.71 7.59 20.04
N ALA A 228 10.52 7.25 19.59
CA ALA A 228 9.40 8.17 19.55
C ALA A 228 8.61 8.07 20.87
N PRO A 229 8.34 9.17 21.59
CA PRO A 229 7.47 9.15 22.75
C PRO A 229 6.06 8.70 22.35
N MET A 230 5.63 7.55 22.82
CA MET A 230 4.31 7.00 22.54
C MET A 230 3.36 7.29 23.69
N ALA A 231 2.16 7.81 23.37
CA ALA A 231 1.19 8.27 24.37
C ALA A 231 0.67 7.13 25.26
N GLU A 232 0.45 5.95 24.67
CA GLU A 232 -0.15 4.78 25.34
C GLU A 232 0.77 3.55 25.22
N GLY A 233 2.07 3.77 25.03
CA GLY A 233 3.03 2.67 24.88
C GLY A 233 2.69 1.78 23.66
N MET A 234 2.75 0.48 23.86
CA MET A 234 2.48 -0.50 22.79
C MET A 234 1.04 -0.44 22.26
N ASP A 235 0.08 -0.02 23.07
CA ASP A 235 -1.33 0.05 22.69
C ASP A 235 -1.61 1.12 21.62
N SER A 236 -0.68 2.07 21.44
CA SER A 236 -0.77 3.09 20.38
C SER A 236 -0.17 2.66 19.05
N ILE A 237 0.36 1.44 18.95
CA ILE A 237 1.00 0.94 17.73
C ILE A 237 -0.01 0.18 16.86
N SER A 238 -0.02 0.51 15.58
CA SER A 238 -0.71 -0.26 14.54
C SER A 238 0.27 -0.56 13.41
N LEU A 239 0.19 -1.75 12.84
CA LEU A 239 1.03 -2.17 11.73
C LEU A 239 0.24 -2.24 10.43
N SER A 240 0.90 -1.93 9.32
CA SER A 240 0.47 -2.30 7.99
C SER A 240 1.49 -3.27 7.41
N ALA A 241 1.05 -4.44 6.95
CA ALA A 241 1.94 -5.47 6.41
C ALA A 241 1.89 -5.50 4.89
N ASN A 242 3.04 -5.64 4.24
CA ASN A 242 3.13 -5.85 2.80
C ASN A 242 3.93 -7.13 2.52
N TRP A 243 3.34 -8.02 1.75
CA TRP A 243 3.93 -9.30 1.36
C TRP A 243 4.25 -9.28 -0.13
N MET A 244 5.53 -9.20 -0.48
CA MET A 244 6.00 -9.40 -1.85
C MET A 244 6.60 -10.79 -1.96
N TRP A 245 5.93 -11.69 -2.69
CA TRP A 245 6.27 -13.11 -2.66
C TRP A 245 6.15 -13.78 -4.02
N PRO A 246 7.03 -14.72 -4.40
CA PRO A 246 6.96 -15.38 -5.70
C PRO A 246 5.82 -16.41 -5.82
N CYS A 247 5.18 -16.83 -4.73
CA CYS A 247 4.08 -17.78 -4.65
C CYS A 247 4.02 -18.72 -5.87
N ARG A 248 2.94 -19.02 -6.43
CA ARG A 248 2.70 -19.95 -7.56
C ARG A 248 3.79 -20.05 -8.65
N SER A 249 4.79 -19.17 -8.63
CA SER A 249 5.92 -19.21 -9.57
C SER A 249 7.01 -20.20 -9.17
N GLN A 250 7.03 -20.65 -7.91
CA GLN A 250 8.03 -21.57 -7.38
C GLN A 250 7.41 -22.56 -6.40
N GLU A 251 7.87 -23.82 -6.47
CA GLU A 251 7.43 -24.90 -5.58
C GLU A 251 7.75 -24.57 -4.10
N GLY A 252 6.79 -24.79 -3.21
CA GLY A 252 6.92 -24.56 -1.78
C GLY A 252 6.74 -23.10 -1.33
N GLU A 253 6.60 -22.14 -2.24
CA GLU A 253 6.52 -20.73 -1.85
C GLU A 253 5.16 -20.33 -1.28
N ASP A 254 4.07 -20.98 -1.69
CA ASP A 254 2.76 -20.77 -1.05
C ASP A 254 2.77 -21.28 0.41
N ALA A 255 3.40 -22.43 0.67
CA ALA A 255 3.57 -22.96 2.03
C ALA A 255 4.49 -22.07 2.88
N ARG A 256 5.54 -21.50 2.29
CA ARG A 256 6.44 -20.54 2.96
C ARG A 256 5.74 -19.24 3.30
N LEU A 257 4.92 -18.70 2.39
CA LEU A 257 4.11 -17.52 2.66
C LEU A 257 3.14 -17.76 3.82
N TYR A 258 2.45 -18.91 3.83
CA TYR A 258 1.58 -19.26 4.96
C TYR A 258 2.34 -19.28 6.29
N THR A 259 3.53 -19.88 6.30
CA THR A 259 4.39 -19.94 7.50
C THR A 259 4.82 -18.54 7.95
N ALA A 260 5.19 -17.66 7.02
CA ALA A 260 5.57 -16.29 7.28
C ALA A 260 4.40 -15.48 7.90
N VAL A 261 3.22 -15.55 7.28
CA VAL A 261 2.03 -14.82 7.75
C VAL A 261 1.59 -15.35 9.12
N LYS A 262 1.62 -16.66 9.32
CA LYS A 262 1.27 -17.26 10.62
C LYS A 262 2.21 -16.80 11.73
N ALA A 263 3.51 -16.80 11.48
CA ALA A 263 4.51 -16.36 12.46
C ALA A 263 4.34 -14.87 12.81
N LEU A 264 4.08 -14.00 11.83
CA LEU A 264 3.76 -12.59 12.07
C LEU A 264 2.50 -12.45 12.93
N SER A 265 1.44 -13.17 12.56
CA SER A 265 0.16 -13.13 13.29
C SER A 265 0.33 -13.56 14.75
N ASP A 266 0.99 -14.70 14.98
CA ASP A 266 1.22 -15.21 16.33
C ASP A 266 2.06 -14.22 17.17
N PHE A 267 3.08 -13.61 16.56
CA PHE A 267 3.94 -12.62 17.22
C PHE A 267 3.20 -11.33 17.55
N CYS A 268 2.44 -10.79 16.60
CA CYS A 268 1.64 -9.59 16.82
C CYS A 268 0.53 -9.81 17.89
N CYS A 269 -0.11 -10.99 17.88
CA CYS A 269 -1.07 -11.37 18.93
C CYS A 269 -0.40 -11.43 20.32
N ALA A 270 0.80 -12.00 20.41
CA ALA A 270 1.55 -12.04 21.67
C ALA A 270 1.94 -10.65 22.19
N LEU A 271 2.21 -9.71 21.29
CA LEU A 271 2.51 -8.31 21.63
C LEU A 271 1.25 -7.44 21.79
N GLN A 272 0.06 -7.96 21.48
CA GLN A 272 -1.21 -7.22 21.45
C GLN A 272 -1.22 -6.04 20.47
N ILE A 273 -0.47 -6.15 19.38
CA ILE A 273 -0.41 -5.14 18.31
C ILE A 273 -1.38 -5.55 17.20
N ASN A 274 -2.24 -4.64 16.77
CA ASN A 274 -3.16 -4.88 15.67
C ASN A 274 -2.50 -4.67 14.29
N VAL A 275 -2.97 -5.42 13.30
CA VAL A 275 -2.61 -5.27 11.88
C VAL A 275 -3.88 -5.02 11.10
N PRO A 276 -4.44 -3.79 11.13
CA PRO A 276 -5.75 -3.50 10.55
C PRO A 276 -5.75 -3.47 9.02
N THR A 277 -4.59 -3.32 8.41
CA THR A 277 -4.46 -3.18 6.96
C THR A 277 -3.18 -3.83 6.46
N GLY A 278 -3.19 -4.20 5.22
CA GLY A 278 -2.05 -4.79 4.54
C GLY A 278 -2.29 -4.89 3.05
N LYS A 279 -1.26 -5.33 2.36
CA LYS A 279 -1.26 -5.55 0.91
C LYS A 279 -0.40 -6.75 0.58
N ASP A 280 -0.72 -7.43 -0.49
CA ASP A 280 0.15 -8.44 -1.07
C ASP A 280 0.51 -8.11 -2.52
N SER A 281 1.64 -8.64 -2.97
CA SER A 281 2.09 -8.67 -4.36
C SER A 281 2.64 -10.06 -4.61
N LEU A 282 1.76 -10.96 -4.96
CA LEU A 282 2.08 -12.37 -5.16
C LEU A 282 2.56 -12.62 -6.58
N SER A 283 3.34 -13.69 -6.74
CA SER A 283 3.94 -14.07 -8.04
C SER A 283 4.93 -13.03 -8.61
N MET A 284 5.52 -12.22 -7.76
CA MET A 284 6.54 -11.24 -8.12
C MET A 284 7.86 -11.95 -8.42
N THR A 285 8.16 -12.12 -9.69
CA THR A 285 9.38 -12.81 -10.16
C THR A 285 9.95 -12.08 -11.37
N GLN A 286 11.21 -11.70 -11.30
CA GLN A 286 11.98 -11.20 -12.42
C GLN A 286 12.91 -12.30 -12.93
N LYS A 287 12.84 -12.60 -14.22
CA LYS A 287 13.72 -13.59 -14.87
C LYS A 287 14.73 -12.85 -15.75
N TYR A 288 15.98 -13.24 -15.64
CA TYR A 288 17.05 -12.73 -16.49
C TYR A 288 17.49 -13.85 -17.44
N PRO A 289 17.82 -13.56 -18.69
CA PRO A 289 18.47 -14.54 -19.56
C PRO A 289 19.82 -14.90 -18.97
N ASN A 290 20.15 -16.19 -18.99
CA ASN A 290 21.47 -16.71 -18.60
C ASN A 290 22.51 -16.34 -19.64
#